data_76f5253723de43eefcf1345029264efa
#
_entry.id   76f5253723de43eefcf1345029264efa
#
_cell.length_a   1.000
_cell.length_b   1.000
_cell.length_c   1.000
_cell.angle_alpha   90.00
_cell.angle_beta   90.00
_cell.angle_gamma   90.00
#
_symmetry.space_group_name_H-M   'P 1'
#
loop_
_entity.id
_entity.type
_entity.pdbx_description
1 polymer ?
#
loop_
_entity_poly.entity_id
_entity_poly.type
_entity_poly.pdbx_seq_one_letter_code
_entity_poly.pdbx_strand_id
1 'polypeptide(L)'
;MLRAKRLPQPLAAWHRHTRIPISIRPSPACTGIIITPEREKLFDFTVPLRNDAKLVVVTSKTAPSIANIDDLSGKEIYINPITVAKAELEKVNQRFKQSGKTEIAIKSVDSNLTEEDLLEMVNAGLIPMTVSLNIRAELWSKAYPNIVLSSAILKEAGRVGWAMRKGSPQLKAVMDDFLKNHGQGSTFGNMMGQRYFKDTRWIKNSTSEAEMNKFKNYVKYFRQYGAEYNFDYLMLAAQGYQESMLDQDRVSPRGAVGVMQVLPKYAAAKPISIPNVRDAGNNIHAGAKMLAQINKTYFNDPGIDQMNKTLFTFAAYNAGPNRIVRLRKQAQAEGFDPNKWFGNVELIVAKDIGQETVQYVSNIYKYYVAYKMALDQQALRGKAKETVKGN
;
A
#
# COMPACT_ATOMS: atom_id res chain seq x y z
N MET A 1 14.03 -32.89 8.63
CA MET A 1 15.03 -31.78 8.57
C MET A 1 15.65 -31.76 7.19
N LEU A 2 15.11 -31.00 6.26
CA LEU A 2 15.69 -30.80 4.92
C LEU A 2 16.48 -29.48 4.95
N ARG A 3 17.80 -29.58 4.93
CA ARG A 3 18.71 -28.44 4.77
C ARG A 3 18.45 -27.80 3.40
N ALA A 4 17.94 -26.57 3.42
CA ALA A 4 17.84 -25.74 2.24
C ALA A 4 19.25 -25.47 1.68
N LYS A 5 19.57 -26.06 0.53
CA LYS A 5 20.78 -25.73 -0.24
C LYS A 5 20.72 -24.27 -0.64
N ARG A 6 21.77 -23.51 -0.37
CA ARG A 6 21.96 -22.11 -0.78
C ARG A 6 21.73 -21.99 -2.29
N LEU A 7 20.82 -21.10 -2.67
CA LEU A 7 20.58 -20.74 -4.07
C LEU A 7 21.68 -19.77 -4.53
N PRO A 8 22.35 -20.02 -5.66
CA PRO A 8 23.24 -19.04 -6.26
C PRO A 8 22.45 -18.13 -7.22
N GLN A 9 22.73 -16.82 -7.11
CA GLN A 9 22.57 -15.76 -8.10
C GLN A 9 21.23 -15.02 -8.28
N PRO A 10 21.29 -13.77 -8.81
CA PRO A 10 20.91 -12.61 -8.00
C PRO A 10 19.46 -12.21 -8.26
N LEU A 11 18.69 -12.13 -7.20
CA LEU A 11 17.32 -11.56 -7.17
C LEU A 11 17.23 -10.16 -7.83
N ALA A 12 18.34 -9.41 -7.87
CA ALA A 12 18.41 -8.08 -8.49
C ALA A 12 18.20 -8.09 -10.02
N ALA A 13 18.50 -9.18 -10.71
CA ALA A 13 18.26 -9.33 -12.15
C ALA A 13 16.76 -9.55 -12.45
N TRP A 14 16.02 -10.09 -11.51
CA TRP A 14 14.60 -10.39 -11.65
C TRP A 14 13.74 -9.12 -11.78
N HIS A 15 14.11 -8.05 -11.07
CA HIS A 15 13.32 -6.81 -11.04
C HIS A 15 13.51 -5.92 -12.28
N ARG A 16 14.64 -6.05 -12.98
CA ARG A 16 14.95 -5.13 -14.10
C ARG A 16 14.26 -5.45 -15.41
N HIS A 17 13.81 -6.66 -15.64
CA HIS A 17 13.31 -7.10 -16.95
C HIS A 17 11.80 -7.35 -17.04
N THR A 18 11.07 -7.36 -15.94
CA THR A 18 9.72 -7.90 -15.94
C THR A 18 8.58 -6.89 -15.86
N ARG A 19 8.84 -5.61 -15.51
CA ARG A 19 7.77 -4.62 -15.22
C ARG A 19 6.61 -5.20 -14.38
N ILE A 20 6.91 -6.23 -13.58
CA ILE A 20 5.97 -6.78 -12.62
C ILE A 20 6.00 -5.86 -11.41
N PRO A 21 4.85 -5.48 -10.83
CA PRO A 21 4.80 -4.58 -9.67
C PRO A 21 5.78 -5.01 -8.59
N ILE A 22 6.51 -4.05 -8.01
CA ILE A 22 7.49 -4.23 -6.93
C ILE A 22 6.87 -4.87 -5.66
N SER A 23 5.55 -4.97 -5.58
CA SER A 23 4.83 -5.73 -4.56
C SER A 23 5.05 -7.25 -4.63
N ILE A 24 5.76 -7.75 -5.66
CA ILE A 24 6.19 -9.13 -5.72
C ILE A 24 7.43 -9.29 -4.83
N ARG A 25 7.18 -9.55 -3.59
CA ARG A 25 8.14 -9.94 -2.55
C ARG A 25 8.93 -11.17 -3.01
N PRO A 26 10.15 -11.44 -2.47
CA PRO A 26 10.92 -12.64 -2.79
C PRO A 26 10.24 -13.89 -2.18
N SER A 27 9.03 -14.12 -2.60
CA SER A 27 8.29 -15.35 -2.43
C SER A 27 8.65 -16.27 -3.61
N PRO A 28 8.75 -17.58 -3.41
CA PRO A 28 8.91 -18.53 -4.50
C PRO A 28 7.73 -18.45 -5.50
N ALA A 29 6.62 -17.86 -5.11
CA ALA A 29 5.44 -17.64 -5.94
C ALA A 29 4.77 -16.30 -5.65
N CYS A 30 4.07 -15.74 -6.64
CA CYS A 30 3.26 -14.54 -6.54
C CYS A 30 1.82 -14.81 -6.98
N THR A 31 0.84 -14.27 -6.27
CA THR A 31 -0.57 -14.57 -6.46
C THR A 31 -1.30 -13.54 -7.32
N GLY A 32 -2.33 -13.97 -8.06
CA GLY A 32 -3.24 -13.08 -8.76
C GLY A 32 -2.65 -12.37 -9.99
N ILE A 33 -1.74 -13.01 -10.70
CA ILE A 33 -1.07 -12.47 -11.88
C ILE A 33 -1.82 -12.86 -13.16
N ILE A 34 -2.08 -11.88 -14.04
CA ILE A 34 -2.60 -12.16 -15.39
C ILE A 34 -1.57 -12.97 -16.17
N ILE A 35 -1.98 -14.10 -16.69
CA ILE A 35 -1.18 -15.00 -17.51
C ILE A 35 -1.18 -14.46 -18.94
N THR A 36 -0.01 -14.04 -19.43
CA THR A 36 0.16 -13.63 -20.84
C THR A 36 1.29 -14.43 -21.48
N PRO A 37 1.31 -14.57 -22.82
CA PRO A 37 2.40 -15.28 -23.53
C PRO A 37 3.79 -14.73 -23.22
N GLU A 38 3.92 -13.40 -23.03
CA GLU A 38 5.20 -12.76 -22.69
C GLU A 38 5.65 -13.16 -21.27
N ARG A 39 4.70 -13.26 -20.35
CA ARG A 39 4.99 -13.66 -18.96
C ARG A 39 5.25 -15.15 -18.85
N GLU A 40 4.57 -15.98 -19.65
CA GLU A 40 4.84 -17.43 -19.69
C GLU A 40 6.26 -17.75 -20.16
N LYS A 41 6.91 -16.87 -20.92
CA LYS A 41 8.34 -17.01 -21.27
C LYS A 41 9.25 -16.83 -20.06
N LEU A 42 8.86 -16.02 -19.09
CA LEU A 42 9.68 -15.61 -17.94
C LEU A 42 9.36 -16.40 -16.67
N PHE A 43 8.13 -16.86 -16.53
CA PHE A 43 7.59 -17.51 -15.33
C PHE A 43 6.86 -18.81 -15.68
N ASP A 44 6.84 -19.73 -14.73
CA ASP A 44 5.85 -20.78 -14.69
C ASP A 44 4.61 -20.29 -13.93
N PHE A 45 3.45 -20.79 -14.32
CA PHE A 45 2.17 -20.46 -13.68
C PHE A 45 1.49 -21.73 -13.19
N THR A 46 0.71 -21.59 -12.11
CA THR A 46 -0.24 -22.63 -11.70
C THR A 46 -1.35 -22.81 -12.75
N VAL A 47 -2.15 -23.84 -12.57
CA VAL A 47 -3.50 -23.86 -13.17
C VAL A 47 -4.18 -22.54 -12.86
N PRO A 48 -4.96 -21.98 -13.81
CA PRO A 48 -5.62 -20.69 -13.58
C PRO A 48 -6.59 -20.75 -12.40
N LEU A 49 -6.54 -19.72 -11.55
CA LEU A 49 -7.54 -19.47 -10.52
C LEU A 49 -8.87 -19.04 -11.14
N ARG A 50 -8.79 -18.25 -12.20
CA ARG A 50 -9.92 -17.71 -12.96
C ARG A 50 -9.54 -17.62 -14.44
N ASN A 51 -10.56 -17.82 -15.31
CA ASN A 51 -10.41 -17.72 -16.77
C ASN A 51 -11.18 -16.53 -17.36
N ASP A 52 -11.94 -15.83 -16.54
CA ASP A 52 -12.85 -14.74 -16.89
C ASP A 52 -12.43 -13.39 -16.30
N ALA A 53 -11.13 -13.23 -16.06
CA ALA A 53 -10.58 -11.98 -15.53
C ALA A 53 -10.72 -10.84 -16.55
N LYS A 54 -11.11 -9.67 -16.05
CA LYS A 54 -11.31 -8.45 -16.83
C LYS A 54 -10.66 -7.27 -16.10
N LEU A 55 -10.07 -6.36 -16.86
CA LEU A 55 -9.76 -5.03 -16.35
C LEU A 55 -11.02 -4.16 -16.50
N VAL A 56 -11.56 -3.73 -15.38
CA VAL A 56 -12.77 -2.91 -15.32
C VAL A 56 -12.47 -1.56 -14.70
N VAL A 57 -13.23 -0.54 -15.09
CA VAL A 57 -13.20 0.75 -14.44
C VAL A 57 -14.00 0.66 -13.14
N VAL A 58 -13.43 1.18 -12.05
CA VAL A 58 -14.09 1.29 -10.75
C VAL A 58 -14.24 2.75 -10.42
N THR A 59 -15.47 3.19 -10.14
CA THR A 59 -15.81 4.58 -9.84
C THR A 59 -16.31 4.74 -8.40
N SER A 60 -16.27 5.96 -7.87
CA SER A 60 -17.01 6.26 -6.65
C SER A 60 -18.49 6.47 -6.97
N LYS A 61 -19.37 6.25 -6.01
CA LYS A 61 -20.82 6.52 -6.16
C LYS A 61 -21.13 7.99 -6.52
N THR A 62 -20.22 8.91 -6.19
CA THR A 62 -20.37 10.35 -6.47
C THR A 62 -19.78 10.77 -7.80
N ALA A 63 -19.04 9.87 -8.46
CA ALA A 63 -18.50 10.13 -9.79
C ALA A 63 -19.55 9.87 -10.88
N PRO A 64 -19.39 10.44 -12.08
CA PRO A 64 -20.25 10.14 -13.21
C PRO A 64 -20.29 8.63 -13.51
N SER A 65 -21.46 8.11 -13.87
CA SER A 65 -21.61 6.72 -14.29
C SER A 65 -20.83 6.46 -15.58
N ILE A 66 -20.14 5.34 -15.62
CA ILE A 66 -19.37 4.86 -16.77
C ILE A 66 -19.99 3.53 -17.22
N ALA A 67 -20.71 3.53 -18.31
CA ALA A 67 -21.35 2.32 -18.85
C ALA A 67 -20.48 1.63 -19.91
N ASN A 68 -19.71 2.41 -20.67
CA ASN A 68 -18.84 1.94 -21.75
C ASN A 68 -17.53 2.74 -21.78
N ILE A 69 -16.58 2.30 -22.62
CA ILE A 69 -15.25 2.94 -22.71
C ILE A 69 -15.33 4.36 -23.23
N ASP A 70 -16.31 4.69 -24.07
CA ASP A 70 -16.44 6.02 -24.65
C ASP A 70 -16.85 7.08 -23.61
N ASP A 71 -17.51 6.67 -22.53
CA ASP A 71 -17.86 7.56 -21.42
C ASP A 71 -16.62 8.07 -20.65
N LEU A 72 -15.45 7.48 -20.90
CA LEU A 72 -14.18 7.89 -20.31
C LEU A 72 -13.59 9.15 -21.00
N SER A 73 -14.14 9.56 -22.13
CA SER A 73 -13.64 10.75 -22.84
C SER A 73 -13.64 11.98 -21.93
N GLY A 74 -12.48 12.63 -21.81
CA GLY A 74 -12.27 13.81 -20.96
C GLY A 74 -12.31 13.55 -19.45
N LYS A 75 -12.38 12.28 -18.99
CA LYS A 75 -12.40 11.95 -17.57
C LYS A 75 -11.00 11.74 -17.03
N GLU A 76 -10.86 11.90 -15.70
CA GLU A 76 -9.62 11.59 -14.98
C GLU A 76 -9.65 10.17 -14.44
N ILE A 77 -8.60 9.39 -14.70
CA ILE A 77 -8.41 8.04 -14.13
C ILE A 77 -7.08 7.99 -13.41
N TYR A 78 -7.11 7.51 -12.19
CA TYR A 78 -5.93 7.34 -11.34
C TYR A 78 -5.46 5.89 -11.37
N ILE A 79 -4.19 5.67 -11.69
CA ILE A 79 -3.61 4.34 -11.82
C ILE A 79 -2.22 4.26 -11.20
N ASN A 80 -1.83 3.08 -10.77
CA ASN A 80 -0.42 2.79 -10.52
C ASN A 80 0.29 2.62 -11.88
N PRO A 81 1.35 3.42 -12.17
CA PRO A 81 1.99 3.49 -13.48
C PRO A 81 2.68 2.20 -13.94
N ILE A 82 2.96 1.27 -13.02
CA ILE A 82 3.62 -0.02 -13.33
C ILE A 82 2.63 -1.13 -13.69
N THR A 83 1.32 -0.86 -13.68
CA THR A 83 0.29 -1.84 -14.02
C THR A 83 -0.01 -1.89 -15.52
N VAL A 84 -0.61 -2.99 -15.96
CA VAL A 84 -1.06 -3.13 -17.35
C VAL A 84 -2.15 -2.12 -17.73
N ALA A 85 -2.86 -1.56 -16.76
CA ALA A 85 -3.91 -0.58 -16.98
C ALA A 85 -3.42 0.66 -17.74
N LYS A 86 -2.19 1.12 -17.47
CA LYS A 86 -1.60 2.27 -18.16
C LYS A 86 -1.55 2.05 -19.67
N ALA A 87 -0.97 0.96 -20.11
CA ALA A 87 -0.82 0.66 -21.54
C ALA A 87 -2.19 0.49 -22.22
N GLU A 88 -3.17 -0.07 -21.54
CA GLU A 88 -4.52 -0.24 -22.11
C GLU A 88 -5.26 1.11 -22.21
N LEU A 89 -5.14 1.99 -21.22
CA LEU A 89 -5.70 3.35 -21.28
C LEU A 89 -5.02 4.21 -22.38
N GLU A 90 -3.71 4.07 -22.55
CA GLU A 90 -2.98 4.74 -23.63
C GLU A 90 -3.48 4.30 -25.02
N LYS A 91 -3.82 3.01 -25.22
CA LYS A 91 -4.47 2.53 -26.44
C LYS A 91 -5.85 3.16 -26.65
N VAL A 92 -6.63 3.31 -25.58
CA VAL A 92 -7.93 4.00 -25.65
C VAL A 92 -7.72 5.46 -26.07
N ASN A 93 -6.74 6.15 -25.50
CA ASN A 93 -6.42 7.54 -25.86
C ASN A 93 -5.99 7.68 -27.33
N GLN A 94 -5.20 6.74 -27.87
CA GLN A 94 -4.87 6.72 -29.29
C GLN A 94 -6.14 6.61 -30.15
N ARG A 95 -7.10 5.76 -29.78
CA ARG A 95 -8.40 5.63 -30.46
C ARG A 95 -9.23 6.91 -30.35
N PHE A 96 -9.28 7.53 -29.17
CA PHE A 96 -10.00 8.78 -28.94
C PHE A 96 -9.44 9.92 -29.80
N LYS A 97 -8.13 10.06 -29.85
CA LYS A 97 -7.45 11.03 -30.69
C LYS A 97 -7.79 10.84 -32.17
N GLN A 98 -7.79 9.61 -32.67
CA GLN A 98 -8.15 9.30 -34.05
C GLN A 98 -9.62 9.60 -34.38
N SER A 99 -10.52 9.50 -33.38
CA SER A 99 -11.96 9.77 -33.54
C SER A 99 -12.38 11.17 -33.11
N GLY A 100 -11.43 12.09 -32.84
CA GLY A 100 -11.72 13.45 -32.41
C GLY A 100 -12.33 13.61 -31.02
N LYS A 101 -12.26 12.54 -30.16
CA LYS A 101 -12.72 12.58 -28.76
C LYS A 101 -11.61 13.12 -27.86
N THR A 102 -12.03 13.74 -26.77
CA THR A 102 -11.09 14.20 -25.73
C THR A 102 -10.42 13.00 -25.07
N GLU A 103 -9.10 13.03 -24.93
CA GLU A 103 -8.32 12.00 -24.30
C GLU A 103 -8.64 11.87 -22.79
N ILE A 104 -8.47 10.68 -22.23
CA ILE A 104 -8.55 10.41 -20.81
C ILE A 104 -7.36 11.06 -20.11
N ALA A 105 -7.58 11.82 -19.05
CA ALA A 105 -6.53 12.35 -18.21
C ALA A 105 -6.01 11.25 -17.29
N ILE A 106 -4.97 10.53 -17.72
CA ILE A 106 -4.35 9.43 -16.95
C ILE A 106 -3.45 10.04 -15.88
N LYS A 107 -3.84 9.91 -14.61
CA LYS A 107 -3.11 10.39 -13.43
C LYS A 107 -2.34 9.23 -12.80
N SER A 108 -1.03 9.29 -12.86
CA SER A 108 -0.18 8.31 -12.15
C SER A 108 -0.13 8.63 -10.66
N VAL A 109 -0.42 7.62 -9.82
CA VAL A 109 -0.16 7.69 -8.38
C VAL A 109 1.25 7.20 -8.07
N ASP A 110 1.65 7.31 -6.80
CA ASP A 110 2.91 6.73 -6.35
C ASP A 110 2.94 5.21 -6.59
N SER A 111 4.04 4.72 -7.18
CA SER A 111 4.20 3.32 -7.56
C SER A 111 4.27 2.35 -6.37
N ASN A 112 4.46 2.86 -5.16
CA ASN A 112 4.44 2.06 -3.93
C ASN A 112 3.02 1.80 -3.39
N LEU A 113 2.00 2.48 -3.93
CA LEU A 113 0.60 2.19 -3.62
C LEU A 113 0.13 0.95 -4.37
N THR A 114 -0.64 0.13 -3.68
CA THR A 114 -1.25 -1.07 -4.27
C THR A 114 -2.57 -0.73 -4.98
N GLU A 115 -3.10 -1.67 -5.75
CA GLU A 115 -4.42 -1.52 -6.37
C GLU A 115 -5.53 -1.43 -5.31
N GLU A 116 -5.36 -2.13 -4.19
CA GLU A 116 -6.26 -2.07 -3.03
C GLU A 116 -6.28 -0.68 -2.40
N ASP A 117 -5.14 -0.02 -2.33
CA ASP A 117 -5.04 1.35 -1.82
C ASP A 117 -5.80 2.35 -2.71
N LEU A 118 -5.76 2.15 -4.04
CA LEU A 118 -6.54 2.95 -4.97
C LEU A 118 -8.05 2.71 -4.83
N LEU A 119 -8.48 1.46 -4.61
CA LEU A 119 -9.90 1.15 -4.34
C LEU A 119 -10.37 1.80 -3.03
N GLU A 120 -9.53 1.83 -1.99
CA GLU A 120 -9.80 2.57 -0.75
C GLU A 120 -9.96 4.07 -1.01
N MET A 121 -9.08 4.66 -1.84
CA MET A 121 -9.15 6.07 -2.22
C MET A 121 -10.41 6.41 -3.04
N VAL A 122 -10.82 5.53 -3.95
CA VAL A 122 -12.12 5.67 -4.66
C VAL A 122 -13.28 5.62 -3.68
N ASN A 123 -13.27 4.66 -2.74
CA ASN A 123 -14.28 4.54 -1.71
C ASN A 123 -14.38 5.79 -0.83
N ALA A 124 -13.25 6.40 -0.51
CA ALA A 124 -13.16 7.63 0.27
C ALA A 124 -13.50 8.89 -0.54
N GLY A 125 -13.70 8.78 -1.86
CA GLY A 125 -13.95 9.92 -2.75
C GLY A 125 -12.72 10.81 -2.98
N LEU A 126 -11.52 10.31 -2.66
CA LEU A 126 -10.24 11.01 -2.89
C LEU A 126 -9.84 11.02 -4.37
N ILE A 127 -10.20 9.98 -5.10
CA ILE A 127 -10.06 9.87 -6.54
C ILE A 127 -11.41 9.46 -7.13
N PRO A 128 -11.79 9.99 -8.33
CA PRO A 128 -13.08 9.70 -8.92
C PRO A 128 -13.17 8.25 -9.42
N MET A 129 -12.08 7.73 -10.00
CA MET A 129 -12.06 6.39 -10.58
C MET A 129 -10.65 5.82 -10.72
N THR A 130 -10.59 4.50 -10.76
CA THR A 130 -9.37 3.70 -11.03
C THR A 130 -9.69 2.51 -11.93
N VAL A 131 -8.67 1.71 -12.26
CA VAL A 131 -8.81 0.45 -12.99
C VAL A 131 -8.39 -0.69 -12.07
N SER A 132 -9.18 -1.75 -12.05
CA SER A 132 -8.91 -2.95 -11.26
C SER A 132 -9.27 -4.22 -12.00
N LEU A 133 -8.73 -5.36 -11.60
CA LEU A 133 -9.28 -6.65 -11.98
C LEU A 133 -10.68 -6.81 -11.37
N ASN A 134 -11.66 -7.25 -12.18
CA ASN A 134 -13.04 -7.48 -11.73
C ASN A 134 -13.10 -8.32 -10.46
N ILE A 135 -12.31 -9.40 -10.37
CA ILE A 135 -12.24 -10.30 -9.22
C ILE A 135 -11.90 -9.55 -7.94
N ARG A 136 -10.93 -8.63 -8.03
CA ARG A 136 -10.48 -7.80 -6.90
C ARG A 136 -11.51 -6.74 -6.56
N ALA A 137 -12.03 -6.05 -7.58
CA ALA A 137 -13.06 -5.04 -7.40
C ALA A 137 -14.36 -5.61 -6.81
N GLU A 138 -14.83 -6.78 -7.25
CA GLU A 138 -15.98 -7.52 -6.69
C GLU A 138 -15.76 -7.88 -5.22
N LEU A 139 -14.53 -8.24 -4.87
CA LEU A 139 -14.16 -8.55 -3.50
C LEU A 139 -14.27 -7.31 -2.61
N TRP A 140 -13.59 -6.25 -3.02
CA TRP A 140 -13.51 -5.02 -2.24
C TRP A 140 -14.83 -4.23 -2.22
N SER A 141 -15.71 -4.40 -3.20
CA SER A 141 -17.05 -3.79 -3.18
C SER A 141 -17.91 -4.26 -1.99
N LYS A 142 -17.62 -5.43 -1.45
CA LYS A 142 -18.28 -5.92 -0.22
C LYS A 142 -17.84 -5.16 1.02
N ALA A 143 -16.63 -4.58 0.99
CA ALA A 143 -16.01 -3.86 2.08
C ALA A 143 -16.11 -2.35 1.92
N TYR A 144 -16.14 -1.89 0.69
CA TYR A 144 -16.14 -0.47 0.33
C TYR A 144 -17.51 -0.10 -0.29
N PRO A 145 -18.44 0.42 0.52
CA PRO A 145 -19.82 0.64 0.08
C PRO A 145 -19.97 1.74 -0.98
N ASN A 146 -18.96 2.57 -1.16
CA ASN A 146 -19.02 3.70 -2.09
C ASN A 146 -18.35 3.42 -3.43
N ILE A 147 -17.78 2.24 -3.68
CA ILE A 147 -17.26 1.89 -4.99
C ILE A 147 -18.35 1.26 -5.86
N VAL A 148 -18.27 1.54 -7.14
CA VAL A 148 -19.15 1.00 -8.18
C VAL A 148 -18.28 0.39 -9.27
N LEU A 149 -18.53 -0.89 -9.57
CA LEU A 149 -17.91 -1.55 -10.72
C LEU A 149 -18.68 -1.12 -11.97
N SER A 150 -17.97 -0.48 -12.87
CA SER A 150 -18.52 -0.10 -14.17
C SER A 150 -18.66 -1.33 -15.08
N SER A 151 -19.63 -1.29 -16.00
CA SER A 151 -19.72 -2.27 -17.08
C SER A 151 -18.70 -2.05 -18.20
N ALA A 152 -17.94 -0.93 -18.14
CA ALA A 152 -16.88 -0.63 -19.09
C ALA A 152 -15.68 -1.56 -18.87
N ILE A 153 -15.49 -2.50 -19.79
CA ILE A 153 -14.37 -3.44 -19.77
C ILE A 153 -13.23 -2.82 -20.59
N LEU A 154 -12.16 -2.47 -19.90
CA LEU A 154 -10.97 -1.92 -20.55
C LEU A 154 -10.21 -3.00 -21.33
N LYS A 155 -10.19 -4.23 -20.78
CA LYS A 155 -9.56 -5.38 -21.40
C LYS A 155 -10.12 -6.69 -20.85
N GLU A 156 -10.39 -7.65 -21.74
CA GLU A 156 -10.54 -9.05 -21.36
C GLU A 156 -9.15 -9.60 -21.00
N ALA A 157 -8.92 -9.85 -19.73
CA ALA A 157 -7.62 -10.27 -19.22
C ALA A 157 -7.46 -11.81 -19.21
N GLY A 158 -8.58 -12.54 -19.26
CA GLY A 158 -8.64 -13.99 -19.39
C GLY A 158 -8.13 -14.72 -18.16
N ARG A 159 -6.98 -15.38 -18.27
CA ARG A 159 -6.45 -16.27 -17.23
C ARG A 159 -5.66 -15.51 -16.16
N VAL A 160 -5.94 -15.84 -14.89
CA VAL A 160 -5.17 -15.36 -13.72
C VAL A 160 -4.70 -16.55 -12.90
N GLY A 161 -3.46 -16.57 -12.50
CA GLY A 161 -2.85 -17.66 -11.72
C GLY A 161 -1.76 -17.17 -10.79
N TRP A 162 -1.15 -18.09 -10.08
CA TRP A 162 0.05 -17.81 -9.30
C TRP A 162 1.28 -17.98 -10.19
N ALA A 163 2.11 -16.95 -10.23
CA ALA A 163 3.38 -16.99 -10.92
C ALA A 163 4.49 -17.53 -10.02
N MET A 164 5.38 -18.34 -10.57
CA MET A 164 6.55 -18.86 -9.89
C MET A 164 7.77 -18.77 -10.79
N ARG A 165 8.95 -18.93 -10.22
CA ARG A 165 10.21 -18.92 -10.97
C ARG A 165 10.16 -19.99 -12.06
N LYS A 166 10.65 -19.64 -13.24
CA LYS A 166 10.77 -20.52 -14.39
C LYS A 166 11.60 -21.76 -14.05
N GLY A 167 11.18 -22.92 -14.55
CA GLY A 167 11.86 -24.19 -14.31
C GLY A 167 11.63 -24.74 -12.89
N SER A 168 10.46 -24.54 -12.31
CA SER A 168 10.10 -25.02 -10.97
C SER A 168 8.98 -26.08 -10.99
N PRO A 169 9.14 -27.23 -11.71
CA PRO A 169 8.05 -28.18 -11.93
C PRO A 169 7.52 -28.82 -10.65
N GLN A 170 8.39 -29.10 -9.68
CA GLN A 170 7.99 -29.66 -8.39
C GLN A 170 7.11 -28.70 -7.60
N LEU A 171 7.51 -27.40 -7.52
CA LEU A 171 6.71 -26.37 -6.87
C LEU A 171 5.37 -26.20 -7.58
N LYS A 172 5.39 -26.18 -8.93
CA LYS A 172 4.17 -26.08 -9.72
C LYS A 172 3.21 -27.24 -9.42
N ALA A 173 3.69 -28.47 -9.38
CA ALA A 173 2.87 -29.65 -9.10
C ALA A 173 2.20 -29.56 -7.71
N VAL A 174 2.94 -29.18 -6.67
CA VAL A 174 2.39 -29.00 -5.31
C VAL A 174 1.35 -27.89 -5.26
N MET A 175 1.60 -26.76 -5.94
CA MET A 175 0.68 -25.63 -5.96
C MET A 175 -0.58 -25.94 -6.78
N ASP A 176 -0.45 -26.64 -7.90
CA ASP A 176 -1.57 -27.06 -8.72
C ASP A 176 -2.47 -28.06 -7.96
N ASP A 177 -1.88 -29.03 -7.25
CA ASP A 177 -2.60 -29.96 -6.39
C ASP A 177 -3.33 -29.22 -5.25
N PHE A 178 -2.64 -28.29 -4.60
CA PHE A 178 -3.28 -27.43 -3.58
C PHE A 178 -4.48 -26.69 -4.13
N LEU A 179 -4.35 -26.02 -5.27
CA LEU A 179 -5.44 -25.23 -5.89
C LEU A 179 -6.61 -26.12 -6.33
N LYS A 180 -6.33 -27.31 -6.83
CA LYS A 180 -7.36 -28.27 -7.22
C LYS A 180 -8.21 -28.69 -6.02
N ASN A 181 -7.57 -28.94 -4.88
CA ASN A 181 -8.23 -29.48 -3.69
C ASN A 181 -8.76 -28.39 -2.73
N HIS A 182 -8.21 -27.16 -2.78
CA HIS A 182 -8.47 -26.07 -1.83
C HIS A 182 -8.89 -24.76 -2.49
N GLY A 183 -9.11 -24.75 -3.81
CA GLY A 183 -9.53 -23.58 -4.56
C GLY A 183 -10.98 -23.17 -4.31
N GLN A 184 -11.45 -22.20 -5.08
CA GLN A 184 -12.84 -21.72 -5.03
C GLN A 184 -13.81 -22.89 -5.29
N GLY A 185 -14.88 -22.99 -4.48
CA GLY A 185 -15.85 -24.07 -4.54
C GLY A 185 -15.54 -25.26 -3.63
N SER A 186 -14.29 -25.42 -3.16
CA SER A 186 -13.96 -26.41 -2.13
C SER A 186 -14.44 -25.95 -0.75
N THR A 187 -14.57 -26.87 0.20
CA THR A 187 -14.90 -26.55 1.60
C THR A 187 -13.93 -25.55 2.19
N PHE A 188 -12.61 -25.75 1.96
CA PHE A 188 -11.58 -24.84 2.42
C PHE A 188 -11.68 -23.47 1.76
N GLY A 189 -11.82 -23.40 0.43
CA GLY A 189 -11.95 -22.13 -0.29
C GLY A 189 -13.20 -21.35 0.13
N ASN A 190 -14.32 -22.03 0.34
CA ASN A 190 -15.56 -21.41 0.81
C ASN A 190 -15.44 -20.91 2.26
N MET A 191 -14.80 -21.68 3.14
CA MET A 191 -14.53 -21.28 4.52
C MET A 191 -13.61 -20.04 4.57
N MET A 192 -12.55 -20.01 3.78
CA MET A 192 -11.66 -18.84 3.66
C MET A 192 -12.42 -17.64 3.09
N GLY A 193 -13.25 -17.84 2.07
CA GLY A 193 -14.12 -16.82 1.52
C GLY A 193 -15.05 -16.21 2.57
N GLN A 194 -15.69 -17.03 3.37
CA GLN A 194 -16.56 -16.53 4.45
C GLN A 194 -15.76 -15.79 5.52
N ARG A 195 -14.62 -16.34 5.94
CA ARG A 195 -13.79 -15.75 7.02
C ARG A 195 -13.23 -14.38 6.66
N TYR A 196 -12.74 -14.21 5.45
CA TYR A 196 -12.02 -12.99 5.08
C TYR A 196 -12.84 -12.01 4.26
N PHE A 197 -13.93 -12.44 3.61
CA PHE A 197 -14.70 -11.62 2.68
C PHE A 197 -16.10 -11.29 3.16
N LYS A 198 -16.59 -12.01 4.17
CA LYS A 198 -17.88 -11.69 4.78
C LYS A 198 -17.74 -10.74 5.95
N ASP A 199 -16.67 -10.85 6.73
CA ASP A 199 -16.36 -9.94 7.82
C ASP A 199 -15.31 -8.92 7.35
N THR A 200 -15.75 -7.69 7.10
CA THR A 200 -14.91 -6.60 6.59
C THR A 200 -14.44 -5.64 7.68
N ARG A 201 -14.71 -5.93 8.97
CA ARG A 201 -14.32 -5.08 10.12
C ARG A 201 -12.80 -4.89 10.27
N TRP A 202 -12.00 -5.75 9.66
CA TRP A 202 -10.54 -5.62 9.62
C TRP A 202 -10.05 -4.54 8.65
N ILE A 203 -10.91 -4.04 7.75
CA ILE A 203 -10.57 -3.00 6.78
C ILE A 203 -10.69 -1.64 7.46
N LYS A 204 -9.58 -0.89 7.46
CA LYS A 204 -9.51 0.45 8.02
C LYS A 204 -9.70 1.48 6.92
N ASN A 205 -10.52 2.50 7.17
CA ASN A 205 -10.70 3.65 6.29
C ASN A 205 -10.20 4.92 6.98
N SER A 206 -8.92 5.24 6.78
CA SER A 206 -8.23 6.36 7.43
C SER A 206 -8.77 7.74 7.04
N THR A 207 -9.53 7.84 5.96
CA THR A 207 -10.05 9.09 5.41
C THR A 207 -11.56 9.23 5.52
N SER A 208 -12.22 8.33 6.27
CA SER A 208 -13.62 8.54 6.63
C SER A 208 -13.79 9.84 7.43
N GLU A 209 -14.97 10.44 7.40
CA GLU A 209 -15.26 11.68 8.13
C GLU A 209 -14.93 11.56 9.63
N ALA A 210 -15.27 10.43 10.25
CA ALA A 210 -14.97 10.16 11.65
C ALA A 210 -13.46 10.14 11.92
N GLU A 211 -12.68 9.47 11.08
CA GLU A 211 -11.22 9.37 11.23
C GLU A 211 -10.53 10.71 10.92
N MET A 212 -11.01 11.45 9.91
CA MET A 212 -10.53 12.80 9.62
C MET A 212 -10.83 13.79 10.75
N ASN A 213 -11.92 13.62 11.50
CA ASN A 213 -12.19 14.43 12.67
C ASN A 213 -11.22 14.11 13.81
N LYS A 214 -10.86 12.85 14.03
CA LYS A 214 -9.77 12.50 14.99
C LYS A 214 -8.45 13.14 14.58
N PHE A 215 -8.09 13.07 13.28
CA PHE A 215 -6.88 13.73 12.76
C PHE A 215 -6.88 15.25 13.08
N LYS A 216 -8.00 15.95 12.86
CA LYS A 216 -8.13 17.38 13.16
C LYS A 216 -7.87 17.71 14.64
N ASN A 217 -8.29 16.84 15.57
CA ASN A 217 -8.08 17.04 17.00
C ASN A 217 -6.59 17.09 17.39
N TYR A 218 -5.75 16.36 16.64
CA TYR A 218 -4.33 16.22 16.96
C TYR A 218 -3.38 16.91 15.98
N VAL A 219 -3.88 17.44 14.86
CA VAL A 219 -3.05 18.02 13.79
C VAL A 219 -2.11 19.12 14.27
N LYS A 220 -2.51 19.92 15.27
CA LYS A 220 -1.66 20.95 15.87
C LYS A 220 -0.38 20.37 16.51
N TYR A 221 -0.50 19.24 17.20
CA TYR A 221 0.63 18.57 17.83
C TYR A 221 1.54 17.91 16.78
N PHE A 222 0.96 17.25 15.78
CA PHE A 222 1.74 16.69 14.69
C PHE A 222 2.52 17.75 13.91
N ARG A 223 1.92 18.92 13.64
CA ARG A 223 2.61 20.05 12.99
C ARG A 223 3.74 20.60 13.87
N GLN A 224 3.47 20.80 15.15
CA GLN A 224 4.48 21.32 16.09
C GLN A 224 5.68 20.40 16.17
N TYR A 225 5.47 19.12 16.48
CA TYR A 225 6.56 18.18 16.68
C TYR A 225 7.16 17.65 15.36
N GLY A 226 6.41 17.68 14.28
CA GLY A 226 6.95 17.47 12.94
C GLY A 226 8.00 18.52 12.58
N ALA A 227 7.68 19.80 12.81
CA ALA A 227 8.62 20.91 12.60
C ALA A 227 9.82 20.83 13.55
N GLU A 228 9.59 20.54 14.84
CA GLU A 228 10.67 20.44 15.85
C GLU A 228 11.69 19.33 15.54
N TYR A 229 11.21 18.18 15.04
CA TYR A 229 12.05 16.99 14.81
C TYR A 229 12.32 16.70 13.34
N ASN A 230 11.98 17.60 12.43
CA ASN A 230 12.20 17.47 10.99
C ASN A 230 11.54 16.23 10.38
N PHE A 231 10.27 15.98 10.75
CA PHE A 231 9.40 15.01 10.10
C PHE A 231 8.26 15.72 9.38
N ASP A 232 7.83 15.15 8.25
CA ASP A 232 6.53 15.52 7.68
C ASP A 232 5.43 15.16 8.69
N TYR A 233 4.63 16.16 9.09
CA TYR A 233 3.60 15.99 10.11
C TYR A 233 2.51 14.99 9.70
N LEU A 234 2.30 14.82 8.39
CA LEU A 234 1.36 13.79 7.88
C LEU A 234 1.94 12.38 8.03
N MET A 235 3.25 12.22 7.93
CA MET A 235 3.93 10.96 8.23
C MET A 235 3.77 10.58 9.70
N LEU A 236 3.93 11.54 10.62
CA LEU A 236 3.70 11.31 12.05
C LEU A 236 2.23 10.96 12.33
N ALA A 237 1.29 11.67 11.71
CA ALA A 237 -0.14 11.38 11.84
C ALA A 237 -0.49 9.99 11.28
N ALA A 238 0.08 9.62 10.15
CA ALA A 238 -0.09 8.29 9.55
C ALA A 238 0.44 7.17 10.45
N GLN A 239 1.58 7.39 11.12
CA GLN A 239 2.08 6.45 12.13
C GLN A 239 1.13 6.37 13.32
N GLY A 240 0.68 7.49 13.88
CA GLY A 240 -0.29 7.50 14.98
C GLY A 240 -1.58 6.76 14.60
N TYR A 241 -2.03 6.88 13.35
CA TYR A 241 -3.17 6.11 12.84
C TYR A 241 -2.85 4.60 12.77
N GLN A 242 -1.68 4.22 12.31
CA GLN A 242 -1.22 2.82 12.28
C GLN A 242 -1.13 2.22 13.70
N GLU A 243 -0.65 2.98 14.67
CA GLU A 243 -0.46 2.55 16.05
C GLU A 243 -1.79 2.35 16.80
N SER A 244 -2.67 3.33 16.74
CA SER A 244 -3.87 3.36 17.59
C SER A 244 -5.18 3.70 16.89
N MET A 245 -5.17 4.06 15.59
CA MET A 245 -6.25 4.75 14.88
C MET A 245 -6.53 6.14 15.49
N LEU A 246 -5.47 6.84 15.91
CA LEU A 246 -5.51 8.14 16.61
C LEU A 246 -6.35 8.09 17.89
N ASP A 247 -6.33 6.98 18.60
CA ASP A 247 -7.05 6.81 19.87
C ASP A 247 -6.09 7.00 21.05
N GLN A 248 -6.29 8.08 21.81
CA GLN A 248 -5.47 8.41 22.97
C GLN A 248 -5.73 7.48 24.17
N ASP A 249 -6.90 6.88 24.25
CA ASP A 249 -7.27 6.01 25.37
C ASP A 249 -6.81 4.55 25.17
N ARG A 250 -6.29 4.25 23.97
CA ARG A 250 -5.81 2.92 23.65
C ARG A 250 -4.63 2.52 24.51
N VAL A 251 -4.75 1.34 25.13
CA VAL A 251 -3.67 0.68 25.89
C VAL A 251 -3.42 -0.69 25.29
N SER A 252 -2.17 -0.98 24.95
CA SER A 252 -1.78 -2.29 24.43
C SER A 252 -1.58 -3.31 25.56
N PRO A 253 -1.63 -4.63 25.27
CA PRO A 253 -1.33 -5.66 26.28
C PRO A 253 0.04 -5.53 26.94
N ARG A 254 0.99 -4.86 26.28
CA ARG A 254 2.34 -4.57 26.80
C ARG A 254 2.43 -3.24 27.55
N GLY A 255 1.32 -2.53 27.75
CA GLY A 255 1.25 -1.26 28.45
C GLY A 255 1.68 -0.03 27.64
N ALA A 256 1.81 -0.14 26.33
CA ALA A 256 1.95 1.03 25.47
C ALA A 256 0.64 1.81 25.42
N VAL A 257 0.70 3.15 25.46
CA VAL A 257 -0.47 4.00 25.60
C VAL A 257 -0.56 5.07 24.50
N GLY A 258 -1.77 5.44 24.17
CA GLY A 258 -2.12 6.63 23.41
C GLY A 258 -1.89 6.55 21.92
N VAL A 259 -1.98 7.73 21.29
CA VAL A 259 -1.92 7.92 19.83
C VAL A 259 -0.71 7.22 19.21
N MET A 260 0.48 7.40 19.80
CA MET A 260 1.75 6.88 19.26
C MET A 260 2.17 5.55 19.90
N GLN A 261 1.31 4.94 20.76
CA GLN A 261 1.59 3.69 21.47
C GLN A 261 2.97 3.69 22.15
N VAL A 262 3.19 4.70 22.98
CA VAL A 262 4.45 4.90 23.70
C VAL A 262 4.40 4.16 25.03
N LEU A 263 5.48 3.45 25.37
CA LEU A 263 5.63 2.86 26.70
C LEU A 263 6.04 3.93 27.72
N PRO A 264 5.24 4.21 28.76
CA PRO A 264 5.49 5.29 29.73
C PRO A 264 6.89 5.23 30.35
N LYS A 265 7.38 4.03 30.63
CA LYS A 265 8.73 3.81 31.19
C LYS A 265 9.83 4.39 30.30
N TYR A 266 9.75 4.17 28.98
CA TYR A 266 10.77 4.66 28.05
C TYR A 266 10.60 6.14 27.74
N ALA A 267 9.38 6.64 27.74
CA ALA A 267 9.12 8.06 27.56
C ALA A 267 9.65 8.91 28.73
N ALA A 268 9.50 8.42 29.96
CA ALA A 268 10.00 9.11 31.15
C ALA A 268 11.53 9.06 31.27
N ALA A 269 12.18 8.04 30.73
CA ALA A 269 13.62 7.87 30.81
C ALA A 269 14.36 8.80 29.84
N LYS A 270 15.63 9.14 30.19
CA LYS A 270 16.57 9.83 29.27
C LYS A 270 16.84 8.93 28.05
N PRO A 271 17.01 9.50 26.85
CA PRO A 271 17.03 10.93 26.54
C PRO A 271 15.66 11.54 26.25
N ILE A 272 14.55 10.78 26.32
CA ILE A 272 13.22 11.27 25.99
C ILE A 272 12.70 12.24 27.03
N SER A 273 12.64 11.85 28.29
CA SER A 273 12.29 12.68 29.45
C SER A 273 10.91 13.37 29.35
N ILE A 274 9.90 12.65 28.89
CA ILE A 274 8.51 13.11 28.77
C ILE A 274 7.63 12.13 29.57
N PRO A 275 7.37 12.36 30.88
CA PRO A 275 6.76 11.33 31.74
C PRO A 275 5.25 11.17 31.55
N ASN A 276 4.51 12.24 31.27
CA ASN A 276 3.03 12.19 31.23
C ASN A 276 2.49 11.90 29.83
N VAL A 277 2.68 10.69 29.32
CA VAL A 277 2.23 10.27 27.97
C VAL A 277 0.75 9.84 27.89
N ARG A 278 0.00 9.99 28.98
CA ARG A 278 -1.47 9.86 28.93
C ARG A 278 -2.13 11.15 28.41
N ASP A 279 -1.43 12.29 28.46
CA ASP A 279 -1.80 13.48 27.72
C ASP A 279 -1.45 13.31 26.22
N ALA A 280 -2.37 13.67 25.34
CA ALA A 280 -2.20 13.45 23.91
C ALA A 280 -1.04 14.26 23.30
N GLY A 281 -0.85 15.50 23.75
CA GLY A 281 0.25 16.34 23.29
C GLY A 281 1.60 15.74 23.69
N ASN A 282 1.74 15.33 24.96
CA ASN A 282 2.93 14.65 25.46
C ASN A 282 3.14 13.28 24.80
N ASN A 283 2.09 12.56 24.49
CA ASN A 283 2.17 11.28 23.80
C ASN A 283 2.77 11.44 22.40
N ILE A 284 2.22 12.37 21.62
CA ILE A 284 2.71 12.67 20.27
C ILE A 284 4.14 13.25 20.33
N HIS A 285 4.43 14.11 21.31
CA HIS A 285 5.78 14.64 21.55
C HIS A 285 6.78 13.51 21.83
N ALA A 286 6.46 12.62 22.76
CA ALA A 286 7.35 11.51 23.13
C ALA A 286 7.58 10.57 21.93
N GLY A 287 6.53 10.23 21.18
CA GLY A 287 6.66 9.43 19.96
C GLY A 287 7.55 10.08 18.91
N ALA A 288 7.33 11.36 18.60
CA ALA A 288 8.14 12.11 17.64
C ALA A 288 9.61 12.23 18.08
N LYS A 289 9.86 12.48 19.37
CA LYS A 289 11.21 12.54 19.93
C LYS A 289 11.92 11.19 19.91
N MET A 290 11.21 10.09 20.16
CA MET A 290 11.76 8.74 20.04
C MET A 290 12.15 8.42 18.59
N LEU A 291 11.31 8.78 17.62
CA LEU A 291 11.64 8.66 16.20
C LEU A 291 12.87 9.48 15.83
N ALA A 292 12.95 10.74 16.29
CA ALA A 292 14.12 11.60 16.06
C ALA A 292 15.40 11.00 16.63
N GLN A 293 15.32 10.42 17.83
CA GLN A 293 16.45 9.74 18.45
C GLN A 293 16.90 8.52 17.63
N ILE A 294 15.96 7.70 17.16
CA ILE A 294 16.25 6.55 16.29
C ILE A 294 16.90 7.03 14.98
N ASN A 295 16.31 8.03 14.34
CA ASN A 295 16.81 8.59 13.08
C ASN A 295 18.24 9.08 13.24
N LYS A 296 18.49 9.95 14.23
CA LYS A 296 19.80 10.53 14.52
C LYS A 296 20.86 9.47 14.83
N THR A 297 20.49 8.44 15.58
CA THR A 297 21.44 7.41 16.04
C THR A 297 21.78 6.39 14.97
N TYR A 298 20.80 5.99 14.16
CA TYR A 298 20.93 4.79 13.32
C TYR A 298 20.85 5.06 11.82
N PHE A 299 20.28 6.21 11.40
CA PHE A 299 20.01 6.52 9.99
C PHE A 299 20.54 7.89 9.56
N ASN A 300 21.60 8.36 10.22
CA ASN A 300 22.26 9.64 9.92
C ASN A 300 23.18 9.61 8.69
N ASP A 301 23.12 8.53 7.90
CA ASP A 301 23.90 8.38 6.68
C ASP A 301 23.44 9.42 5.62
N PRO A 302 24.35 10.25 5.08
CA PRO A 302 24.00 11.24 4.05
C PRO A 302 23.54 10.61 2.72
N GLY A 303 23.86 9.36 2.47
CA GLY A 303 23.39 8.61 1.29
C GLY A 303 21.93 8.23 1.35
N ILE A 304 21.26 8.36 2.50
CA ILE A 304 19.83 8.07 2.65
C ILE A 304 19.05 9.40 2.50
N ASP A 305 18.13 9.46 1.53
CA ASP A 305 17.23 10.61 1.43
C ASP A 305 16.24 10.70 2.61
N GLN A 306 15.61 11.87 2.79
CA GLN A 306 14.73 12.15 3.94
C GLN A 306 13.53 11.19 4.02
N MET A 307 12.94 10.81 2.89
CA MET A 307 11.82 9.86 2.85
C MET A 307 12.28 8.48 3.35
N ASN A 308 13.37 7.97 2.81
CA ASN A 308 13.91 6.67 3.22
C ASN A 308 14.41 6.66 4.67
N LYS A 309 15.00 7.78 5.18
CA LYS A 309 15.31 7.94 6.61
C LYS A 309 14.06 7.74 7.47
N THR A 310 12.96 8.36 7.09
CA THR A 310 11.69 8.25 7.81
C THR A 310 11.13 6.81 7.77
N LEU A 311 11.14 6.16 6.60
CA LEU A 311 10.66 4.78 6.44
C LEU A 311 11.50 3.79 7.27
N PHE A 312 12.84 3.92 7.24
CA PHE A 312 13.72 3.12 8.08
C PHE A 312 13.48 3.36 9.57
N THR A 313 13.20 4.61 9.95
CA THR A 313 12.88 4.96 11.33
C THR A 313 11.59 4.29 11.79
N PHE A 314 10.55 4.26 10.96
CA PHE A 314 9.31 3.53 11.26
C PHE A 314 9.53 2.03 11.39
N ALA A 315 10.28 1.44 10.46
CA ALA A 315 10.65 0.03 10.55
C ALA A 315 11.40 -0.29 11.84
N ALA A 316 12.33 0.59 12.24
CA ALA A 316 13.11 0.46 13.46
C ALA A 316 12.28 0.67 14.72
N TYR A 317 11.29 1.56 14.71
CA TYR A 317 10.34 1.76 15.80
C TYR A 317 9.54 0.48 16.07
N ASN A 318 9.10 -0.20 15.01
CA ASN A 318 8.34 -1.44 15.10
C ASN A 318 9.20 -2.67 15.43
N ALA A 319 10.32 -2.88 14.71
CA ALA A 319 11.12 -4.11 14.78
C ALA A 319 12.41 -4.02 15.61
N GLY A 320 12.76 -2.80 16.04
CA GLY A 320 14.01 -2.51 16.75
C GLY A 320 15.14 -2.06 15.81
N PRO A 321 15.87 -0.98 16.19
CA PRO A 321 16.81 -0.30 15.30
C PRO A 321 18.01 -1.17 14.92
N ASN A 322 18.61 -1.89 15.84
CA ASN A 322 19.77 -2.75 15.56
C ASN A 322 19.45 -3.83 14.52
N ARG A 323 18.22 -4.34 14.55
CA ARG A 323 17.73 -5.32 13.58
C ARG A 323 17.66 -4.74 12.18
N ILE A 324 17.08 -3.56 12.03
CA ILE A 324 16.96 -2.89 10.72
C ILE A 324 18.33 -2.49 10.18
N VAL A 325 19.26 -2.01 11.02
CA VAL A 325 20.64 -1.72 10.60
C VAL A 325 21.35 -2.98 10.07
N ARG A 326 21.20 -4.12 10.77
CA ARG A 326 21.74 -5.41 10.31
C ARG A 326 21.16 -5.81 8.96
N LEU A 327 19.84 -5.67 8.79
CA LEU A 327 19.14 -6.06 7.56
C LEU A 327 19.46 -5.12 6.38
N ARG A 328 19.75 -3.83 6.62
CA ARG A 328 20.31 -2.93 5.60
C ARG A 328 21.65 -3.43 5.07
N LYS A 329 22.57 -3.85 5.96
CA LYS A 329 23.87 -4.42 5.57
C LYS A 329 23.69 -5.72 4.79
N GLN A 330 22.75 -6.57 5.18
CA GLN A 330 22.42 -7.79 4.47
C GLN A 330 21.85 -7.50 3.07
N ALA A 331 20.96 -6.49 2.95
CA ALA A 331 20.44 -6.04 1.66
C ALA A 331 21.58 -5.64 0.70
N GLN A 332 22.54 -4.87 1.17
CA GLN A 332 23.72 -4.51 0.39
C GLN A 332 24.53 -5.74 -0.06
N ALA A 333 24.75 -6.68 0.83
CA ALA A 333 25.46 -7.93 0.52
C ALA A 333 24.71 -8.82 -0.49
N GLU A 334 23.38 -8.73 -0.54
CA GLU A 334 22.52 -9.42 -1.51
C GLU A 334 22.28 -8.62 -2.80
N GLY A 335 22.94 -7.46 -2.99
CA GLY A 335 22.91 -6.65 -4.22
C GLY A 335 21.72 -5.66 -4.30
N PHE A 336 21.05 -5.40 -3.17
CA PHE A 336 20.01 -4.38 -3.07
C PHE A 336 20.60 -3.04 -2.61
N ASP A 337 19.90 -1.94 -2.91
CA ASP A 337 20.27 -0.61 -2.43
C ASP A 337 19.94 -0.49 -0.91
N PRO A 338 20.98 -0.40 -0.03
CA PRO A 338 20.77 -0.34 1.41
C PRO A 338 20.16 0.98 1.87
N ASN A 339 20.08 1.98 1.00
CA ASN A 339 19.57 3.31 1.29
C ASN A 339 18.12 3.50 0.85
N LYS A 340 17.50 2.47 0.27
CA LYS A 340 16.11 2.47 -0.15
C LYS A 340 15.29 1.41 0.58
N TRP A 341 14.13 1.81 1.06
CA TRP A 341 13.21 0.89 1.72
C TRP A 341 12.46 0.06 0.68
N PHE A 342 11.59 0.70 -0.12
CA PHE A 342 10.73 0.00 -1.07
C PHE A 342 11.51 -0.68 -2.19
N GLY A 343 11.16 -1.94 -2.46
CA GLY A 343 11.79 -2.77 -3.47
C GLY A 343 13.23 -3.20 -3.16
N ASN A 344 13.77 -2.82 -1.99
CA ASN A 344 15.15 -3.08 -1.58
C ASN A 344 15.21 -3.69 -0.17
N VAL A 345 15.43 -2.89 0.87
CA VAL A 345 15.61 -3.40 2.24
C VAL A 345 14.37 -4.11 2.77
N GLU A 346 13.18 -3.67 2.39
CA GLU A 346 11.92 -4.33 2.78
C GLU A 346 11.88 -5.82 2.37
N LEU A 347 12.51 -6.17 1.23
CA LEU A 347 12.54 -7.55 0.74
C LEU A 347 13.35 -8.46 1.68
N ILE A 348 14.44 -7.94 2.20
CA ILE A 348 15.28 -8.65 3.17
C ILE A 348 14.58 -8.71 4.54
N VAL A 349 13.92 -7.63 4.93
CA VAL A 349 13.09 -7.60 6.16
C VAL A 349 11.98 -8.65 6.08
N ALA A 350 11.25 -8.71 4.96
CA ALA A 350 10.21 -9.71 4.73
C ALA A 350 10.75 -11.15 4.81
N LYS A 351 11.93 -11.38 4.23
CA LYS A 351 12.59 -12.70 4.19
C LYS A 351 13.08 -13.15 5.56
N ASP A 352 13.66 -12.26 6.35
CA ASP A 352 14.36 -12.58 7.60
C ASP A 352 13.44 -12.55 8.83
N ILE A 353 12.54 -11.58 8.94
CA ILE A 353 11.69 -11.37 10.13
C ILE A 353 10.18 -11.38 9.82
N GLY A 354 9.81 -11.64 8.58
CA GLY A 354 8.40 -11.76 8.17
C GLY A 354 7.76 -10.47 7.74
N GLN A 355 6.43 -10.53 7.55
CA GLN A 355 5.68 -9.50 6.84
C GLN A 355 5.20 -8.35 7.73
N GLU A 356 5.21 -8.52 9.06
CA GLU A 356 4.59 -7.57 10.00
C GLU A 356 5.20 -6.17 9.85
N THR A 357 6.52 -6.06 9.91
CA THR A 357 7.22 -4.76 9.81
C THR A 357 7.07 -4.15 8.42
N VAL A 358 7.09 -4.96 7.36
CA VAL A 358 6.90 -4.48 5.99
C VAL A 358 5.49 -3.91 5.82
N GLN A 359 4.48 -4.63 6.30
CA GLN A 359 3.09 -4.17 6.26
C GLN A 359 2.86 -2.92 7.11
N TYR A 360 3.53 -2.84 8.28
CA TYR A 360 3.50 -1.67 9.13
C TYR A 360 3.97 -0.41 8.38
N VAL A 361 5.13 -0.46 7.75
CA VAL A 361 5.67 0.68 6.98
C VAL A 361 4.82 1.00 5.75
N SER A 362 4.37 -0.01 5.02
CA SER A 362 3.50 0.17 3.85
C SER A 362 2.16 0.81 4.22
N ASN A 363 1.54 0.42 5.35
CA ASN A 363 0.31 1.02 5.83
C ASN A 363 0.51 2.49 6.21
N ILE A 364 1.61 2.83 6.91
CA ILE A 364 1.90 4.22 7.25
C ILE A 364 2.04 5.06 5.98
N TYR A 365 2.78 4.56 4.99
CA TYR A 365 2.97 5.25 3.72
C TYR A 365 1.64 5.47 2.97
N LYS A 366 0.78 4.46 2.92
CA LYS A 366 -0.58 4.57 2.39
C LYS A 366 -1.39 5.66 3.09
N TYR A 367 -1.43 5.66 4.42
CA TYR A 367 -2.17 6.67 5.18
C TYR A 367 -1.61 8.08 4.97
N TYR A 368 -0.29 8.22 4.87
CA TYR A 368 0.36 9.47 4.51
C TYR A 368 -0.14 10.03 3.18
N VAL A 369 -0.11 9.21 2.12
CA VAL A 369 -0.59 9.64 0.79
C VAL A 369 -2.08 9.97 0.84
N ALA A 370 -2.89 9.18 1.53
CA ALA A 370 -4.32 9.42 1.69
C ALA A 370 -4.61 10.76 2.41
N TYR A 371 -3.92 11.06 3.50
CA TYR A 371 -4.03 12.35 4.20
C TYR A 371 -3.63 13.52 3.32
N LYS A 372 -2.52 13.40 2.58
CA LYS A 372 -2.06 14.43 1.64
C LYS A 372 -3.13 14.74 0.60
N MET A 373 -3.66 13.71 -0.06
CA MET A 373 -4.72 13.87 -1.06
C MET A 373 -6.00 14.47 -0.47
N ALA A 374 -6.41 14.05 0.74
CA ALA A 374 -7.60 14.58 1.41
C ALA A 374 -7.47 16.09 1.69
N LEU A 375 -6.29 16.53 2.14
CA LEU A 375 -6.03 17.95 2.41
C LEU A 375 -5.94 18.77 1.12
N ASP A 376 -5.31 18.25 0.08
CA ASP A 376 -5.23 18.89 -1.23
C ASP A 376 -6.65 19.12 -1.82
N GLN A 377 -7.53 18.14 -1.71
CA GLN A 377 -8.93 18.28 -2.14
C GLN A 377 -9.70 19.32 -1.30
N GLN A 378 -9.49 19.34 0.03
CA GLN A 378 -10.14 20.34 0.89
C GLN A 378 -9.69 21.76 0.51
N ALA A 379 -8.39 21.95 0.21
CA ALA A 379 -7.85 23.22 -0.24
C ALA A 379 -8.46 23.67 -1.58
N LEU A 380 -8.60 22.75 -2.55
CA LEU A 380 -9.22 23.03 -3.84
C LEU A 380 -10.71 23.41 -3.69
N ARG A 381 -11.47 22.68 -2.86
CA ARG A 381 -12.87 22.99 -2.58
C ARG A 381 -13.03 24.34 -1.87
N GLY A 382 -12.09 24.70 -0.98
CA GLY A 382 -12.05 26.02 -0.32
C GLY A 382 -11.91 27.14 -1.35
N LYS A 383 -10.90 27.05 -2.22
CA LYS A 383 -10.65 28.02 -3.28
C LYS A 383 -11.84 28.18 -4.25
N ALA A 384 -12.47 27.05 -4.65
CA ALA A 384 -13.62 27.08 -5.54
C ALA A 384 -14.83 27.81 -4.90
N LYS A 385 -15.07 27.61 -3.57
CA LYS A 385 -16.13 28.31 -2.84
C LYS A 385 -15.87 29.81 -2.69
N GLU A 386 -14.60 30.22 -2.55
CA GLU A 386 -14.22 31.64 -2.50
C GLU A 386 -14.43 32.32 -3.85
N THR A 387 -14.08 31.65 -4.96
CA THR A 387 -14.29 32.16 -6.32
C THR A 387 -15.79 32.36 -6.63
N VAL A 388 -16.65 31.45 -6.17
CA VAL A 388 -18.12 31.55 -6.36
C VAL A 388 -18.78 32.63 -5.50
N LYS A 389 -18.17 32.98 -4.35
CA LYS A 389 -18.68 34.05 -3.45
C LYS A 389 -18.19 35.44 -3.87
N GLY A 390 -17.17 35.54 -4.73
CA GLY A 390 -16.58 36.80 -5.21
C GLY A 390 -17.15 37.28 -6.55
N ASN A 391 -18.04 36.52 -7.18
CA ASN A 391 -18.87 36.90 -8.32
C ASN A 391 -20.32 37.10 -7.86
#